data_b679a23e8022f39ee169903f4d3f57dc
#
_entry.id   b679a23e8022f39ee169903f4d3f57dc
#
_cell.length_a   1.000
_cell.length_b   1.000
_cell.length_c   1.000
_cell.angle_alpha   90.00
_cell.angle_beta   90.00
_cell.angle_gamma   90.00
#
_symmetry.space_group_name_H-M   'P 1'
#
loop_
_entity.id
_entity.type
_entity.pdbx_description
1 polymer ?
#
loop_
_entity_poly.entity_id
_entity_poly.type
_entity_poly.pdbx_seq_one_letter_code
_entity_poly.pdbx_strand_id
1 'polypeptide(L)'
;MHISEINIYPIKSLKGISVESAVVEKRGLEFDRRWMLTDRGGMFFTQREFPRMALVSVWIEEGGIGAAADGFGEAFIPRLPEIRNRQPVTVWASNVEAEVHSPVLNEWFSDVLGTDCQLVYMPDDARRSVNARFDRGNEIVSFADGYPLMALSEASLADLNSRLDESLPMNRFRPNLVISGAEAFAEDDWKTVEIGGARFRSTKPCERCVITTIDQSAGEFDGKEPLRTLAQYRMAKDVMPDRLERLGVGENAVLFGQNLIAESVGATISVGDSVNAIEVYETNFVPVSSS
;
A
#
# COMPACT_ATOMS: atom_id res chain seq x y z
N MET A 1 -4.51 12.50 17.60
CA MET A 1 -3.66 12.00 16.51
C MET A 1 -3.92 12.86 15.27
N HIS A 2 -2.99 12.92 14.33
CA HIS A 2 -3.16 13.63 13.05
C HIS A 2 -2.36 12.93 11.94
N ILE A 3 -2.71 13.21 10.68
CA ILE A 3 -1.92 12.76 9.53
C ILE A 3 -0.62 13.56 9.47
N SER A 4 0.53 12.90 9.47
CA SER A 4 1.83 13.55 9.23
C SER A 4 2.30 13.41 7.78
N GLU A 5 1.88 12.33 7.07
CA GLU A 5 2.18 12.16 5.65
C GLU A 5 1.03 11.45 4.94
N ILE A 6 0.77 11.87 3.69
CA ILE A 6 -0.08 11.14 2.74
C ILE A 6 0.80 10.68 1.59
N ASN A 7 0.85 9.38 1.34
CA ASN A 7 1.64 8.81 0.26
C ASN A 7 0.73 8.06 -0.73
N ILE A 8 0.92 8.33 -2.01
CA ILE A 8 0.29 7.58 -3.10
C ILE A 8 1.38 6.89 -3.93
N TYR A 9 1.01 5.79 -4.56
CA TYR A 9 1.90 4.97 -5.38
C TYR A 9 1.23 4.75 -6.74
N PRO A 10 1.28 5.72 -7.67
CA PRO A 10 0.48 5.67 -8.90
C PRO A 10 0.63 4.38 -9.67
N ILE A 11 1.86 3.89 -9.83
CA ILE A 11 2.16 2.61 -10.46
C ILE A 11 2.54 1.59 -9.38
N LYS A 12 1.88 0.43 -9.38
CA LYS A 12 2.17 -0.67 -8.44
C LYS A 12 3.66 -0.98 -8.42
N SER A 13 4.24 -1.07 -7.22
CA SER A 13 5.64 -1.39 -6.97
C SER A 13 6.68 -0.33 -7.39
N LEU A 14 6.31 0.77 -8.02
CA LEU A 14 7.23 1.89 -8.24
C LEU A 14 7.34 2.78 -7.00
N LYS A 15 8.18 3.81 -7.07
CA LYS A 15 8.39 4.79 -6.00
C LYS A 15 7.09 5.50 -5.66
N GLY A 16 6.89 5.81 -4.38
CA GLY A 16 5.76 6.60 -3.91
C GLY A 16 5.98 8.10 -4.06
N ILE A 17 4.89 8.85 -3.96
CA ILE A 17 4.84 10.31 -3.96
C ILE A 17 4.17 10.74 -2.66
N SER A 18 4.78 11.67 -1.92
CA SER A 18 4.12 12.36 -0.83
C SER A 18 3.30 13.52 -1.38
N VAL A 19 2.06 13.67 -0.91
CA VAL A 19 1.14 14.73 -1.32
C VAL A 19 0.56 15.44 -0.09
N GLU A 20 0.24 16.73 -0.21
CA GLU A 20 -0.35 17.51 0.88
C GLU A 20 -1.82 17.13 1.13
N SER A 21 -2.51 16.67 0.10
CA SER A 21 -3.91 16.24 0.19
C SER A 21 -4.24 15.21 -0.88
N ALA A 22 -5.27 14.41 -0.65
CA ALA A 22 -5.77 13.44 -1.61
C ALA A 22 -7.28 13.26 -1.52
N VAL A 23 -7.92 13.02 -2.66
CA VAL A 23 -9.33 12.66 -2.73
C VAL A 23 -9.49 11.17 -2.39
N VAL A 24 -10.43 10.87 -1.52
CA VAL A 24 -10.79 9.50 -1.13
C VAL A 24 -11.74 8.91 -2.16
N GLU A 25 -11.31 7.90 -2.88
CA GLU A 25 -12.11 7.13 -3.84
C GLU A 25 -12.52 5.77 -3.25
N LYS A 26 -13.45 5.07 -3.92
CA LYS A 26 -13.87 3.70 -3.53
C LYS A 26 -12.72 2.69 -3.49
N ARG A 27 -11.69 2.89 -4.31
CA ARG A 27 -10.57 1.97 -4.50
C ARG A 27 -9.26 2.42 -3.83
N GLY A 28 -9.30 3.45 -3.01
CA GLY A 28 -8.15 4.06 -2.34
C GLY A 28 -8.10 5.56 -2.51
N LEU A 29 -6.92 6.16 -2.43
CA LEU A 29 -6.72 7.56 -2.78
C LEU A 29 -6.67 7.73 -4.29
N GLU A 30 -7.08 8.92 -4.76
CA GLU A 30 -6.95 9.27 -6.18
C GLU A 30 -5.51 9.01 -6.66
N PHE A 31 -5.36 8.48 -7.87
CA PHE A 31 -4.09 8.02 -8.46
C PHE A 31 -3.44 6.79 -7.80
N ASP A 32 -3.84 6.33 -6.62
CA ASP A 32 -3.14 5.26 -5.92
C ASP A 32 -3.31 3.90 -6.60
N ARG A 33 -2.19 3.32 -7.08
CA ARG A 33 -2.08 2.00 -7.75
C ARG A 33 -3.09 1.84 -8.91
N ARG A 34 -3.31 2.92 -9.68
CA ARG A 34 -4.17 2.88 -10.88
C ARG A 34 -3.45 2.27 -12.08
N TRP A 35 -2.12 2.23 -12.06
CA TRP A 35 -1.29 1.59 -13.07
C TRP A 35 -0.47 0.45 -12.49
N MET A 36 -0.07 -0.47 -13.38
CA MET A 36 0.70 -1.65 -13.02
C MET A 36 1.51 -2.13 -14.22
N LEU A 37 2.69 -2.68 -13.97
CA LEU A 37 3.48 -3.38 -14.98
C LEU A 37 3.15 -4.88 -14.95
N THR A 38 3.02 -5.47 -16.13
CA THR A 38 2.74 -6.90 -16.32
C THR A 38 3.64 -7.48 -17.40
N ASP A 39 3.79 -8.80 -17.43
CA ASP A 39 4.25 -9.48 -18.63
C ASP A 39 3.19 -9.41 -19.76
N ARG A 40 3.51 -9.96 -20.94
CA ARG A 40 2.58 -10.03 -22.09
C ARG A 40 1.37 -10.92 -21.82
N GLY A 41 1.45 -11.82 -20.87
CA GLY A 41 0.35 -12.69 -20.42
C GLY A 41 -0.58 -12.02 -19.40
N GLY A 42 -0.27 -10.80 -18.96
CA GLY A 42 -1.04 -10.05 -17.96
C GLY A 42 -0.69 -10.39 -16.51
N MET A 43 0.38 -11.13 -16.24
CA MET A 43 0.86 -11.40 -14.88
C MET A 43 1.62 -10.18 -14.35
N PHE A 44 1.23 -9.72 -13.17
CA PHE A 44 1.78 -8.50 -12.55
C PHE A 44 3.23 -8.64 -12.11
N PHE A 45 4.00 -7.55 -12.26
CA PHE A 45 5.36 -7.43 -11.73
C PHE A 45 5.38 -6.77 -10.35
N THR A 46 6.37 -7.15 -9.54
CA THR A 46 6.56 -6.61 -8.20
C THR A 46 8.03 -6.39 -7.86
N GLN A 47 8.28 -5.57 -6.83
CA GLN A 47 9.62 -5.42 -6.26
C GLN A 47 10.22 -6.75 -5.77
N ARG A 48 9.43 -7.82 -5.53
CA ARG A 48 9.96 -9.14 -5.16
C ARG A 48 10.81 -9.74 -6.25
N GLU A 49 10.44 -9.50 -7.50
CA GLU A 49 11.11 -10.02 -8.69
C GLU A 49 12.07 -8.97 -9.27
N PHE A 50 11.66 -7.71 -9.23
CA PHE A 50 12.38 -6.57 -9.78
C PHE A 50 12.55 -5.47 -8.73
N PRO A 51 13.47 -5.62 -7.75
CA PRO A 51 13.65 -4.63 -6.67
C PRO A 51 13.93 -3.21 -7.21
N ARG A 52 14.62 -3.10 -8.35
CA ARG A 52 14.90 -1.84 -9.04
C ARG A 52 13.66 -1.02 -9.44
N MET A 53 12.47 -1.60 -9.42
CA MET A 53 11.21 -0.86 -9.56
C MET A 53 11.10 0.26 -8.52
N ALA A 54 11.73 0.12 -7.35
CA ALA A 54 11.77 1.14 -6.31
C ALA A 54 12.48 2.44 -6.74
N LEU A 55 13.36 2.37 -7.75
CA LEU A 55 14.16 3.51 -8.21
C LEU A 55 13.43 4.37 -9.24
N VAL A 56 12.38 3.85 -9.90
CA VAL A 56 11.62 4.61 -10.88
C VAL A 56 10.81 5.68 -10.17
N SER A 57 11.21 6.93 -10.35
CA SER A 57 10.51 8.09 -9.81
C SER A 57 9.21 8.33 -10.58
N VAL A 58 8.17 8.83 -9.87
CA VAL A 58 6.86 9.13 -10.46
C VAL A 58 6.39 10.46 -9.87
N TRP A 59 5.65 11.26 -10.65
CA TRP A 59 5.01 12.50 -10.17
C TRP A 59 3.69 12.74 -10.91
N ILE A 60 2.83 13.57 -10.31
CA ILE A 60 1.56 13.93 -10.94
C ILE A 60 1.80 15.09 -11.90
N GLU A 61 1.23 15.01 -13.10
CA GLU A 61 1.21 16.06 -14.10
C GLU A 61 -0.20 16.32 -14.62
N GLU A 62 -0.38 17.45 -15.29
CA GLU A 62 -1.63 17.76 -15.95
C GLU A 62 -1.95 16.70 -17.03
N GLY A 63 -3.09 16.05 -16.88
CA GLY A 63 -3.54 14.99 -17.80
C GLY A 63 -2.97 13.60 -17.56
N GLY A 64 -2.07 13.40 -16.55
CA GLY A 64 -1.49 12.08 -16.30
C GLY A 64 -0.46 12.05 -15.17
N ILE A 65 0.56 11.27 -15.38
CA ILE A 65 1.72 11.15 -14.49
C ILE A 65 3.00 11.16 -15.31
N GLY A 66 4.06 11.74 -14.75
CA GLY A 66 5.42 11.57 -15.26
C GLY A 66 6.12 10.41 -14.58
N ALA A 67 7.07 9.80 -15.26
CA ALA A 67 7.98 8.80 -14.71
C ALA A 67 9.42 9.05 -15.19
N ALA A 68 10.41 8.76 -14.34
CA ALA A 68 11.83 8.85 -14.70
C ALA A 68 12.64 7.71 -14.11
N ALA A 69 13.64 7.25 -14.85
CA ALA A 69 14.61 6.29 -14.38
C ALA A 69 16.02 6.73 -14.81
N ASP A 70 17.00 6.53 -13.93
CA ASP A 70 18.39 6.93 -14.20
C ASP A 70 18.93 6.19 -15.43
N GLY A 71 19.51 6.97 -16.37
CA GLY A 71 20.00 6.45 -17.65
C GLY A 71 18.93 6.23 -18.73
N PHE A 72 17.62 6.36 -18.43
CA PHE A 72 16.53 6.12 -19.39
C PHE A 72 15.68 7.36 -19.68
N GLY A 73 15.97 8.50 -19.02
CA GLY A 73 15.22 9.74 -19.20
C GLY A 73 13.83 9.69 -18.59
N GLU A 74 12.92 10.49 -19.15
CA GLU A 74 11.56 10.71 -18.66
C GLU A 74 10.51 10.20 -19.65
N ALA A 75 9.36 9.78 -19.11
CA ALA A 75 8.21 9.38 -19.88
C ALA A 75 6.94 10.03 -19.30
N PHE A 76 6.09 10.60 -20.17
CA PHE A 76 4.76 11.04 -19.80
C PHE A 76 3.76 9.91 -20.04
N ILE A 77 2.95 9.63 -19.04
CA ILE A 77 1.95 8.57 -19.05
C ILE A 77 0.58 9.24 -18.96
N PRO A 78 -0.18 9.34 -20.06
CA PRO A 78 -1.54 9.87 -20.04
C PRO A 78 -2.41 9.13 -19.02
N ARG A 79 -3.33 9.83 -18.34
CA ARG A 79 -4.25 9.20 -17.38
C ARG A 79 -5.01 8.04 -18.00
N LEU A 80 -5.43 8.20 -19.24
CA LEU A 80 -6.12 7.16 -20.01
C LEU A 80 -5.29 6.77 -21.23
N PRO A 81 -5.18 5.47 -21.56
CA PRO A 81 -4.57 5.04 -22.80
C PRO A 81 -5.29 5.65 -24.03
N GLU A 82 -4.53 6.03 -25.05
CA GLU A 82 -5.07 6.59 -26.30
C GLU A 82 -5.98 5.58 -27.02
N ILE A 83 -5.57 4.31 -27.01
CA ILE A 83 -6.34 3.21 -27.58
C ILE A 83 -6.80 2.33 -26.42
N ARG A 84 -8.10 2.24 -26.22
CA ARG A 84 -8.69 1.45 -25.14
C ARG A 84 -8.73 -0.03 -25.49
N ASN A 85 -7.54 -0.64 -25.51
CA ASN A 85 -7.39 -2.08 -25.71
C ASN A 85 -7.41 -2.77 -24.34
N ARG A 86 -8.49 -3.49 -24.04
CA ARG A 86 -8.66 -4.22 -22.78
C ARG A 86 -8.12 -5.64 -22.87
N GLN A 87 -7.49 -6.06 -21.80
CA GLN A 87 -7.06 -7.43 -21.60
C GLN A 87 -7.23 -7.84 -20.12
N PRO A 88 -7.46 -9.12 -19.83
CA PRO A 88 -7.43 -9.60 -18.46
C PRO A 88 -6.00 -9.54 -17.92
N VAL A 89 -5.87 -9.03 -16.69
CA VAL A 89 -4.60 -9.06 -15.96
C VAL A 89 -4.80 -9.72 -14.61
N THR A 90 -3.77 -10.37 -14.13
CA THR A 90 -3.79 -11.11 -12.87
C THR A 90 -3.05 -10.32 -11.79
N VAL A 91 -3.71 -10.11 -10.64
CA VAL A 91 -3.11 -9.57 -9.42
C VAL A 91 -3.39 -10.54 -8.29
N TRP A 92 -2.40 -11.29 -7.85
CA TRP A 92 -2.55 -12.41 -6.91
C TRP A 92 -3.55 -13.46 -7.46
N ALA A 93 -4.60 -13.72 -6.72
CA ALA A 93 -5.68 -14.64 -7.12
C ALA A 93 -6.82 -13.95 -7.87
N SER A 94 -6.69 -12.66 -8.19
CA SER A 94 -7.76 -11.88 -8.83
C SER A 94 -7.43 -11.60 -10.28
N ASN A 95 -8.41 -11.81 -11.16
CA ASN A 95 -8.37 -11.34 -12.55
C ASN A 95 -9.22 -10.07 -12.67
N VAL A 96 -8.74 -9.09 -13.42
CA VAL A 96 -9.45 -7.84 -13.69
C VAL A 96 -9.12 -7.34 -15.09
N GLU A 97 -10.09 -6.73 -15.76
CA GLU A 97 -9.88 -6.09 -17.04
C GLU A 97 -9.07 -4.80 -16.87
N ALA A 98 -8.00 -4.66 -17.64
CA ALA A 98 -7.15 -3.48 -17.67
C ALA A 98 -6.92 -3.00 -19.10
N GLU A 99 -6.65 -1.72 -19.26
CA GLU A 99 -6.36 -1.08 -20.55
C GLU A 99 -4.82 -0.97 -20.72
N VAL A 100 -4.33 -1.47 -21.85
CA VAL A 100 -2.88 -1.44 -22.16
C VAL A 100 -2.50 -0.07 -22.70
N HIS A 101 -1.41 0.51 -22.19
CA HIS A 101 -0.84 1.74 -22.71
C HIS A 101 -0.09 1.56 -24.03
N SER A 102 0.39 2.67 -24.58
CA SER A 102 1.06 2.71 -25.88
C SER A 102 2.31 1.81 -25.94
N PRO A 103 2.65 1.28 -27.13
CA PRO A 103 3.88 0.49 -27.30
C PRO A 103 5.15 1.24 -26.88
N VAL A 104 5.19 2.56 -27.06
CA VAL A 104 6.35 3.40 -26.66
C VAL A 104 6.56 3.36 -25.15
N LEU A 105 5.49 3.45 -24.35
CA LEU A 105 5.59 3.31 -22.89
C LEU A 105 5.97 1.90 -22.46
N ASN A 106 5.43 0.89 -23.14
CA ASN A 106 5.81 -0.49 -22.88
C ASN A 106 7.30 -0.75 -23.16
N GLU A 107 7.83 -0.20 -24.25
CA GLU A 107 9.25 -0.27 -24.61
C GLU A 107 10.10 0.44 -23.55
N TRP A 108 9.75 1.68 -23.18
CA TRP A 108 10.48 2.43 -22.16
C TRP A 108 10.56 1.65 -20.83
N PHE A 109 9.44 1.11 -20.32
CA PHE A 109 9.47 0.30 -19.09
C PHE A 109 10.23 -1.02 -19.26
N SER A 110 10.17 -1.62 -20.45
CA SER A 110 10.94 -2.85 -20.74
C SER A 110 12.43 -2.58 -20.69
N ASP A 111 12.88 -1.46 -21.23
CA ASP A 111 14.27 -1.03 -21.18
C ASP A 111 14.73 -0.76 -19.75
N VAL A 112 13.92 -0.01 -18.97
CA VAL A 112 14.19 0.29 -17.55
C VAL A 112 14.34 -0.98 -16.72
N LEU A 113 13.44 -1.96 -16.91
CA LEU A 113 13.46 -3.20 -16.15
C LEU A 113 14.39 -4.27 -16.72
N GLY A 114 14.80 -4.14 -17.98
CA GLY A 114 15.60 -5.13 -18.70
C GLY A 114 14.82 -6.42 -19.00
N THR A 115 13.50 -6.31 -19.12
CA THR A 115 12.61 -7.43 -19.43
C THR A 115 11.35 -6.94 -20.13
N ASP A 116 10.81 -7.73 -21.05
CA ASP A 116 9.60 -7.35 -21.79
C ASP A 116 8.40 -7.20 -20.85
N CYS A 117 7.76 -6.04 -20.89
CA CYS A 117 6.61 -5.73 -20.04
C CYS A 117 5.60 -4.81 -20.73
N GLN A 118 4.44 -4.68 -20.10
CA GLN A 118 3.38 -3.76 -20.51
C GLN A 118 2.94 -2.92 -19.32
N LEU A 119 2.72 -1.63 -19.57
CA LEU A 119 2.03 -0.76 -18.64
C LEU A 119 0.53 -0.88 -18.87
N VAL A 120 -0.21 -1.17 -17.81
CA VAL A 120 -1.68 -1.28 -17.83
C VAL A 120 -2.32 -0.30 -16.87
N TYR A 121 -3.49 0.19 -17.22
CA TYR A 121 -4.33 1.09 -16.42
C TYR A 121 -5.61 0.38 -16.00
N MET A 122 -6.03 0.58 -14.76
CA MET A 122 -7.33 0.10 -14.26
C MET A 122 -8.42 1.10 -14.58
N PRO A 123 -9.32 0.84 -15.55
CA PRO A 123 -10.40 1.75 -15.88
C PRO A 123 -11.42 1.89 -14.74
N ASP A 124 -12.21 2.97 -14.76
CA ASP A 124 -13.13 3.31 -13.66
C ASP A 124 -14.26 2.29 -13.49
N ASP A 125 -14.67 1.63 -14.56
CA ASP A 125 -15.69 0.58 -14.57
C ASP A 125 -15.12 -0.81 -14.20
N ALA A 126 -13.80 -0.99 -14.17
CA ALA A 126 -13.19 -2.23 -13.71
C ALA A 126 -13.48 -2.49 -12.23
N ARG A 127 -13.77 -3.73 -11.90
CA ARG A 127 -14.07 -4.15 -10.52
C ARG A 127 -13.12 -5.23 -10.07
N ARG A 128 -12.33 -4.93 -9.06
CA ARG A 128 -11.55 -5.89 -8.29
C ARG A 128 -12.04 -5.79 -6.85
N SER A 129 -12.81 -6.79 -6.41
CA SER A 129 -13.37 -6.79 -5.06
C SER A 129 -12.27 -6.98 -4.01
N VAL A 130 -12.46 -6.38 -2.85
CA VAL A 130 -11.68 -6.72 -1.65
C VAL A 130 -12.00 -8.15 -1.22
N ASN A 131 -11.23 -8.70 -0.26
CA ASN A 131 -11.50 -10.04 0.27
C ASN A 131 -12.95 -10.13 0.78
N ALA A 132 -13.69 -11.17 0.36
CA ALA A 132 -15.10 -11.39 0.69
C ALA A 132 -15.42 -11.33 2.19
N ARG A 133 -14.45 -11.66 3.06
CA ARG A 133 -14.58 -11.53 4.52
C ARG A 133 -14.84 -10.10 4.98
N PHE A 134 -14.33 -9.11 4.25
CA PHE A 134 -14.41 -7.69 4.58
C PHE A 134 -15.28 -6.89 3.61
N ASP A 135 -15.78 -7.50 2.54
CA ASP A 135 -16.69 -6.85 1.60
C ASP A 135 -18.10 -6.73 2.24
N ARG A 136 -18.58 -5.50 2.36
CA ARG A 136 -19.94 -5.18 2.83
C ARG A 136 -20.91 -4.85 1.70
N GLY A 137 -20.47 -5.04 0.47
CA GLY A 137 -21.26 -4.81 -0.72
C GLY A 137 -20.63 -3.84 -1.70
N ASN A 138 -19.95 -4.37 -2.70
CA ASN A 138 -19.32 -3.63 -3.79
C ASN A 138 -18.07 -2.80 -3.40
N GLU A 139 -17.35 -3.16 -2.35
CA GLU A 139 -16.06 -2.56 -2.03
C GLU A 139 -14.98 -3.07 -2.97
N ILE A 140 -14.25 -2.15 -3.57
CA ILE A 140 -13.25 -2.43 -4.59
C ILE A 140 -11.88 -1.89 -4.19
N VAL A 141 -10.86 -2.45 -4.79
CA VAL A 141 -9.47 -2.03 -4.63
C VAL A 141 -8.82 -1.82 -6.00
N SER A 142 -7.86 -0.91 -6.07
CA SER A 142 -7.01 -0.69 -7.24
C SER A 142 -6.06 -1.89 -7.48
N PHE A 143 -4.92 -1.69 -8.13
CA PHE A 143 -3.86 -2.70 -8.20
C PHE A 143 -3.06 -2.85 -6.88
N ALA A 144 -3.51 -2.24 -5.77
CA ALA A 144 -2.97 -2.51 -4.43
C ALA A 144 -3.11 -4.01 -4.07
N ASP A 145 -2.35 -4.48 -3.08
CA ASP A 145 -2.30 -5.94 -2.82
C ASP A 145 -3.66 -6.53 -2.43
N GLY A 146 -4.34 -5.99 -1.46
CA GLY A 146 -5.63 -6.55 -1.05
C GLY A 146 -6.64 -5.53 -0.53
N TYR A 147 -6.17 -4.36 -0.12
CA TYR A 147 -7.02 -3.31 0.47
C TYR A 147 -6.67 -1.93 -0.09
N PRO A 148 -7.65 -1.00 -0.09
CA PRO A 148 -7.47 0.32 -0.68
C PRO A 148 -6.39 1.18 -0.03
N LEU A 149 -6.25 1.10 1.29
CA LEU A 149 -5.37 1.97 2.08
C LEU A 149 -4.64 1.20 3.17
N MET A 150 -3.47 1.69 3.55
CA MET A 150 -2.74 1.22 4.71
C MET A 150 -2.26 2.42 5.54
N ALA A 151 -2.59 2.40 6.83
CA ALA A 151 -2.11 3.35 7.82
C ALA A 151 -1.01 2.74 8.69
N LEU A 152 -0.04 3.56 9.07
CA LEU A 152 1.05 3.18 9.97
C LEU A 152 1.41 4.40 10.83
N SER A 153 1.59 4.20 12.15
CA SER A 153 1.98 5.30 13.03
C SER A 153 3.49 5.48 13.11
N GLU A 154 3.91 6.73 13.32
CA GLU A 154 5.31 7.07 13.58
C GLU A 154 5.83 6.37 14.85
N ALA A 155 4.97 6.26 15.87
CA ALA A 155 5.32 5.59 17.11
C ALA A 155 5.57 4.09 16.92
N SER A 156 4.81 3.41 16.05
CA SER A 156 5.05 2.01 15.70
C SER A 156 6.40 1.83 15.00
N LEU A 157 6.75 2.75 14.09
CA LEU A 157 8.06 2.73 13.45
C LEU A 157 9.18 3.05 14.45
N ALA A 158 8.97 3.99 15.36
CA ALA A 158 9.95 4.31 16.40
C ALA A 158 10.21 3.13 17.36
N ASP A 159 9.15 2.39 17.76
CA ASP A 159 9.30 1.15 18.54
C ASP A 159 10.14 0.11 17.79
N LEU A 160 9.82 -0.13 16.50
CA LEU A 160 10.63 -1.04 15.69
C LEU A 160 12.09 -0.57 15.60
N ASN A 161 12.33 0.69 15.29
CA ASN A 161 13.67 1.25 15.13
C ASN A 161 14.49 1.20 16.44
N SER A 162 13.83 1.28 17.58
CA SER A 162 14.51 1.11 18.89
C SER A 162 15.09 -0.30 19.12
N ARG A 163 14.69 -1.27 18.29
CA ARG A 163 15.09 -2.70 18.36
C ARG A 163 16.04 -3.09 17.23
N LEU A 164 16.34 -2.19 16.33
CA LEU A 164 17.22 -2.40 15.17
C LEU A 164 18.59 -1.77 15.44
N ASP A 165 19.63 -2.36 14.87
CA ASP A 165 20.99 -1.79 14.89
C ASP A 165 21.05 -0.50 14.04
N GLU A 166 20.30 -0.46 12.93
CA GLU A 166 20.18 0.69 12.05
C GLU A 166 18.69 1.01 11.81
N SER A 167 18.34 2.30 11.94
CA SER A 167 16.95 2.75 11.75
C SER A 167 16.52 2.63 10.31
N LEU A 168 15.31 2.13 10.09
CA LEU A 168 14.68 2.01 8.78
C LEU A 168 13.70 3.17 8.54
N PRO A 169 13.62 3.68 7.30
CA PRO A 169 12.68 4.73 6.95
C PRO A 169 11.26 4.19 6.76
N MET A 170 10.26 5.07 6.91
CA MET A 170 8.83 4.76 6.74
C MET A 170 8.51 4.16 5.37
N ASN A 171 9.21 4.58 4.31
CA ASN A 171 8.98 4.15 2.94
C ASN A 171 9.20 2.65 2.69
N ARG A 172 9.94 1.93 3.58
CA ARG A 172 10.08 0.45 3.54
C ARG A 172 8.72 -0.24 3.64
N PHE A 173 7.78 0.37 4.36
CA PHE A 173 6.46 -0.20 4.64
C PHE A 173 5.39 0.29 3.66
N ARG A 174 5.66 1.34 2.90
CA ARG A 174 4.80 1.89 1.83
C ARG A 174 3.37 2.24 2.31
N PRO A 175 3.20 2.94 3.46
CA PRO A 175 1.89 3.35 3.94
C PRO A 175 1.29 4.43 3.04
N ASN A 176 -0.06 4.46 2.95
CA ASN A 176 -0.77 5.59 2.38
C ASN A 176 -0.89 6.74 3.38
N LEU A 177 -1.11 6.40 4.65
CA LEU A 177 -1.30 7.36 5.72
C LEU A 177 -0.26 7.12 6.82
N VAL A 178 0.53 8.12 7.14
CA VAL A 178 1.41 8.13 8.30
C VAL A 178 0.74 8.95 9.40
N ILE A 179 0.65 8.36 10.60
CA ILE A 179 -0.09 8.95 11.72
C ILE A 179 0.87 9.34 12.83
N SER A 180 0.81 10.62 13.23
CA SER A 180 1.53 11.17 14.35
C SER A 180 0.65 11.31 15.59
N GLY A 181 1.27 11.27 16.78
CA GLY A 181 0.58 11.44 18.06
C GLY A 181 -0.26 10.23 18.50
N ALA A 182 -0.04 9.05 17.90
CA ALA A 182 -0.57 7.79 18.37
C ALA A 182 0.43 7.11 19.33
N GLU A 183 -0.04 6.21 20.19
CA GLU A 183 0.81 5.23 20.84
C GLU A 183 1.26 4.17 19.83
N ALA A 184 2.39 3.49 20.11
CA ALA A 184 2.88 2.43 19.25
C ALA A 184 1.85 1.31 19.10
N PHE A 185 1.57 0.92 17.86
CA PHE A 185 0.61 -0.13 17.48
C PHE A 185 -0.87 0.19 17.81
N ALA A 186 -1.21 1.43 18.16
CA ALA A 186 -2.61 1.82 18.40
C ALA A 186 -3.52 1.52 17.19
N GLU A 187 -2.96 1.56 15.98
CA GLU A 187 -3.68 1.24 14.74
C GLU A 187 -4.17 -0.22 14.66
N ASP A 188 -3.60 -1.15 15.41
CA ASP A 188 -4.02 -2.55 15.45
C ASP A 188 -5.41 -2.73 16.05
N ASP A 189 -5.81 -1.82 16.94
CA ASP A 189 -7.07 -1.90 17.68
C ASP A 189 -8.19 -1.07 17.06
N TRP A 190 -7.92 -0.34 15.99
CA TRP A 190 -8.99 0.43 15.33
C TRP A 190 -10.02 -0.48 14.68
N LYS A 191 -11.31 -0.18 14.89
CA LYS A 191 -12.44 -0.73 14.13
C LYS A 191 -12.95 0.27 13.12
N THR A 192 -13.19 1.50 13.60
CA THR A 192 -13.63 2.64 12.79
C THR A 192 -12.80 3.85 13.18
N VAL A 193 -12.25 4.54 12.19
CA VAL A 193 -11.46 5.75 12.37
C VAL A 193 -12.02 6.86 11.49
N GLU A 194 -12.07 8.07 12.03
CA GLU A 194 -12.40 9.29 11.30
C GLU A 194 -11.14 10.10 11.06
N ILE A 195 -10.92 10.51 9.82
CA ILE A 195 -9.75 11.25 9.35
C ILE A 195 -10.24 12.43 8.52
N GLY A 196 -10.00 13.66 8.97
CA GLY A 196 -10.44 14.86 8.27
C GLY A 196 -11.95 14.90 8.00
N GLY A 197 -12.76 14.26 8.87
CA GLY A 197 -14.22 14.12 8.67
C GLY A 197 -14.64 12.97 7.74
N ALA A 198 -13.70 12.30 7.07
CA ALA A 198 -13.98 11.08 6.31
C ALA A 198 -13.89 9.85 7.21
N ARG A 199 -14.83 8.92 7.06
CA ARG A 199 -14.91 7.70 7.86
C ARG A 199 -14.25 6.54 7.13
N PHE A 200 -13.43 5.78 7.88
CA PHE A 200 -12.75 4.59 7.40
C PHE A 200 -12.98 3.43 8.36
N ARG A 201 -13.10 2.26 7.80
CA ARG A 201 -13.22 1.00 8.52
C ARG A 201 -11.93 0.20 8.41
N SER A 202 -11.43 -0.29 9.55
CA SER A 202 -10.34 -1.24 9.56
C SER A 202 -10.78 -2.62 9.08
N THR A 203 -9.88 -3.30 8.42
CA THR A 203 -10.08 -4.69 7.99
C THR A 203 -9.22 -5.65 8.81
N LYS A 204 -8.01 -5.86 8.41
CA LYS A 204 -7.01 -6.64 9.14
C LYS A 204 -5.67 -5.91 9.15
N PRO A 205 -4.81 -6.17 10.13
CA PRO A 205 -3.44 -5.67 10.08
C PRO A 205 -2.74 -6.09 8.79
N CYS A 206 -1.77 -5.29 8.37
CA CYS A 206 -0.99 -5.59 7.19
C CYS A 206 0.03 -6.69 7.50
N GLU A 207 -0.14 -7.84 6.85
CA GLU A 207 0.82 -8.94 6.87
C GLU A 207 2.05 -8.56 6.04
N ARG A 208 3.21 -8.54 6.66
CA ARG A 208 4.44 -8.10 6.01
C ARG A 208 5.14 -9.21 5.26
N CYS A 209 5.72 -8.84 4.14
CA CYS A 209 6.44 -9.74 3.25
C CYS A 209 7.84 -9.20 2.94
N VAL A 210 8.61 -9.96 2.18
CA VAL A 210 9.98 -9.64 1.82
C VAL A 210 10.19 -8.26 1.16
N ILE A 211 9.17 -7.61 0.61
CA ILE A 211 9.32 -6.25 0.04
C ILE A 211 9.84 -5.24 1.10
N THR A 212 9.50 -5.43 2.37
CA THR A 212 9.98 -4.53 3.44
C THR A 212 11.48 -4.63 3.68
N THR A 213 12.15 -5.67 3.19
CA THR A 213 13.60 -5.83 3.27
C THR A 213 14.34 -5.19 2.09
N ILE A 214 13.62 -4.56 1.16
CA ILE A 214 14.23 -3.87 0.01
C ILE A 214 14.58 -2.44 0.41
N ASP A 215 15.82 -2.05 0.20
CA ASP A 215 16.22 -0.65 0.26
C ASP A 215 15.59 0.11 -0.90
N GLN A 216 14.66 1.02 -0.57
CA GLN A 216 13.91 1.78 -1.58
C GLN A 216 14.78 2.83 -2.29
N SER A 217 15.97 3.15 -1.75
CA SER A 217 16.93 4.08 -2.36
C SER A 217 17.99 3.38 -3.23
N ALA A 218 18.31 2.13 -2.90
CA ALA A 218 19.25 1.30 -3.65
C ALA A 218 18.55 0.38 -4.67
N GLY A 219 17.25 0.09 -4.48
CA GLY A 219 16.52 -0.85 -5.32
C GLY A 219 17.02 -2.30 -5.20
N GLU A 220 17.47 -2.69 -4.00
CA GLU A 220 18.09 -3.98 -3.70
C GLU A 220 17.56 -4.55 -2.39
N PHE A 221 17.63 -5.87 -2.24
CA PHE A 221 17.39 -6.52 -0.96
C PHE A 221 18.51 -6.17 0.03
N ASP A 222 18.11 -5.70 1.22
CA ASP A 222 18.99 -5.26 2.28
C ASP A 222 18.81 -6.17 3.51
N GLY A 223 19.40 -7.35 3.44
CA GLY A 223 19.39 -8.33 4.52
C GLY A 223 18.01 -8.93 4.83
N LYS A 224 17.71 -9.11 6.12
CA LYS A 224 16.47 -9.74 6.62
C LYS A 224 15.61 -8.79 7.45
N GLU A 225 16.11 -7.59 7.76
CA GLU A 225 15.34 -6.59 8.49
C GLU A 225 14.34 -5.88 7.56
N PRO A 226 13.19 -5.48 8.06
CA PRO A 226 12.68 -5.54 9.45
C PRO A 226 12.01 -6.88 9.82
N LEU A 227 11.86 -7.82 8.88
CA LEU A 227 11.06 -9.03 9.10
C LEU A 227 11.59 -9.90 10.23
N ARG A 228 12.93 -10.01 10.36
CA ARG A 228 13.57 -10.81 11.42
C ARG A 228 13.24 -10.25 12.81
N THR A 229 13.35 -8.95 12.99
CA THR A 229 13.05 -8.30 14.26
C THR A 229 11.55 -8.28 14.55
N LEU A 230 10.71 -7.90 13.59
CA LEU A 230 9.25 -7.94 13.75
C LEU A 230 8.74 -9.34 14.11
N ALA A 231 9.28 -10.39 13.52
CA ALA A 231 8.89 -11.77 13.84
C ALA A 231 9.13 -12.18 15.29
N GLN A 232 9.95 -11.44 16.05
CA GLN A 232 10.21 -11.75 17.48
C GLN A 232 9.08 -11.28 18.40
N TYR A 233 8.27 -10.29 17.99
CA TYR A 233 7.26 -9.69 18.88
C TYR A 233 5.97 -9.25 18.15
N ARG A 234 5.91 -9.37 16.83
CA ARG A 234 4.75 -8.96 16.02
C ARG A 234 4.13 -10.12 15.22
N MET A 235 4.33 -11.36 15.63
CA MET A 235 3.59 -12.47 15.05
C MET A 235 2.11 -12.39 15.45
N ALA A 236 1.23 -12.69 14.50
CA ALA A 236 -0.22 -12.59 14.71
C ALA A 236 -0.72 -13.40 15.91
N LYS A 237 -0.18 -14.60 16.12
CA LYS A 237 -0.48 -15.46 17.29
C LYS A 237 -0.12 -14.84 18.64
N ASP A 238 0.87 -13.93 18.66
CA ASP A 238 1.34 -13.29 19.88
C ASP A 238 0.62 -11.95 20.13
N VAL A 239 0.23 -11.26 19.04
CA VAL A 239 -0.37 -9.92 19.09
C VAL A 239 -1.89 -9.96 19.22
N MET A 240 -2.56 -10.90 18.52
CA MET A 240 -4.02 -10.94 18.44
C MET A 240 -4.59 -12.36 18.34
N PRO A 241 -4.21 -13.28 19.24
CA PRO A 241 -4.60 -14.69 19.16
C PRO A 241 -6.12 -14.90 19.00
N ASP A 242 -6.92 -14.10 19.69
CA ASP A 242 -8.37 -14.18 19.68
C ASP A 242 -9.05 -13.65 18.41
N ARG A 243 -8.27 -13.00 17.53
CA ARG A 243 -8.80 -12.36 16.31
C ARG A 243 -8.40 -13.09 15.02
N LEU A 244 -7.49 -14.05 15.06
CA LEU A 244 -6.90 -14.70 13.89
C LEU A 244 -7.94 -15.28 12.93
N GLU A 245 -8.82 -16.13 13.43
CA GLU A 245 -9.84 -16.79 12.63
C GLU A 245 -10.81 -15.76 12.03
N ARG A 246 -11.28 -14.82 12.85
CA ARG A 246 -12.21 -13.77 12.43
C ARG A 246 -11.63 -12.89 11.34
N LEU A 247 -10.32 -12.55 11.42
CA LEU A 247 -9.64 -11.68 10.46
C LEU A 247 -9.02 -12.47 9.28
N GLY A 248 -9.00 -13.80 9.34
CA GLY A 248 -8.37 -14.62 8.32
C GLY A 248 -6.87 -14.35 8.20
N VAL A 249 -6.20 -14.17 9.34
CA VAL A 249 -4.76 -13.92 9.43
C VAL A 249 -4.08 -15.22 9.83
N GLY A 250 -3.01 -15.58 9.14
CA GLY A 250 -2.20 -16.74 9.51
C GLY A 250 -1.48 -16.52 10.85
N GLU A 251 -1.43 -17.54 11.70
CA GLU A 251 -0.83 -17.45 13.04
C GLU A 251 0.62 -16.97 13.03
N ASN A 252 1.39 -17.33 11.99
CA ASN A 252 2.80 -16.95 11.81
C ASN A 252 2.97 -15.70 10.91
N ALA A 253 1.90 -14.99 10.57
CA ALA A 253 1.99 -13.74 9.84
C ALA A 253 2.66 -12.66 10.71
N VAL A 254 3.59 -11.91 10.13
CA VAL A 254 4.23 -10.77 10.77
C VAL A 254 3.40 -9.52 10.50
N LEU A 255 2.92 -8.85 11.54
CA LEU A 255 1.96 -7.76 11.45
C LEU A 255 2.61 -6.40 11.71
N PHE A 256 2.36 -5.43 10.81
CA PHE A 256 2.83 -4.06 11.01
C PHE A 256 2.01 -3.07 10.16
N GLY A 257 1.25 -2.18 10.81
CA GLY A 257 0.30 -1.26 10.19
C GLY A 257 -1.07 -1.89 9.90
N GLN A 258 -2.06 -1.06 9.61
CA GLN A 258 -3.47 -1.42 9.53
C GLN A 258 -4.06 -1.11 8.16
N ASN A 259 -4.75 -2.09 7.56
CA ASN A 259 -5.47 -1.89 6.31
C ASN A 259 -6.85 -1.25 6.57
N LEU A 260 -7.19 -0.29 5.71
CA LEU A 260 -8.43 0.50 5.81
C LEU A 260 -9.24 0.45 4.51
N ILE A 261 -10.55 0.54 4.67
CA ILE A 261 -11.52 0.76 3.57
C ILE A 261 -12.27 2.05 3.87
N ALA A 262 -12.39 2.93 2.90
CA ALA A 262 -13.16 4.17 3.04
C ALA A 262 -14.67 3.88 3.06
N GLU A 263 -15.38 4.42 4.06
CA GLU A 263 -16.85 4.45 4.12
C GLU A 263 -17.39 5.79 3.59
N SER A 264 -16.57 6.84 3.61
CA SER A 264 -16.86 8.16 3.02
C SER A 264 -16.05 8.34 1.73
N VAL A 265 -16.73 8.46 0.59
CA VAL A 265 -16.10 8.64 -0.72
C VAL A 265 -16.35 10.05 -1.23
N GLY A 266 -15.36 10.63 -1.91
CA GLY A 266 -15.40 12.00 -2.44
C GLY A 266 -14.92 13.07 -1.46
N ALA A 267 -14.59 12.70 -0.22
CA ALA A 267 -13.94 13.60 0.72
C ALA A 267 -12.47 13.82 0.35
N THR A 268 -11.94 14.99 0.67
CA THR A 268 -10.49 15.27 0.61
C THR A 268 -9.93 15.16 2.02
N ILE A 269 -8.83 14.45 2.17
CA ILE A 269 -8.04 14.40 3.40
C ILE A 269 -6.72 15.12 3.16
N SER A 270 -6.18 15.74 4.20
CA SER A 270 -4.97 16.59 4.12
C SER A 270 -3.99 16.27 5.25
N VAL A 271 -2.72 16.52 5.01
CA VAL A 271 -1.70 16.52 6.06
C VAL A 271 -2.12 17.51 7.16
N GLY A 272 -2.00 17.11 8.42
CA GLY A 272 -2.49 17.85 9.57
C GLY A 272 -3.94 17.53 9.99
N ASP A 273 -4.72 16.85 9.17
CA ASP A 273 -6.09 16.44 9.54
C ASP A 273 -6.08 15.56 10.78
N SER A 274 -7.09 15.78 11.64
CA SER A 274 -7.27 14.99 12.86
C SER A 274 -7.60 13.54 12.55
N VAL A 275 -7.06 12.62 13.35
CA VAL A 275 -7.34 11.20 13.30
C VAL A 275 -7.95 10.77 14.63
N ASN A 276 -9.20 10.30 14.61
CA ASN A 276 -9.96 9.91 15.77
C ASN A 276 -10.42 8.45 15.65
N ALA A 277 -9.95 7.58 16.55
CA ALA A 277 -10.48 6.22 16.67
C ALA A 277 -11.88 6.30 17.27
N ILE A 278 -12.91 6.08 16.45
CA ILE A 278 -14.33 6.17 16.85
C ILE A 278 -14.77 4.88 17.57
N GLU A 279 -14.29 3.75 17.05
CA GLU A 279 -14.51 2.44 17.65
C GLU A 279 -13.18 1.68 17.66
N VAL A 280 -12.91 1.03 18.79
CA VAL A 280 -11.73 0.17 18.96
C VAL A 280 -12.12 -1.24 19.38
N TYR A 281 -11.24 -2.19 19.14
CA TYR A 281 -11.35 -3.51 19.74
C TYR A 281 -11.03 -3.41 21.23
N GLU A 282 -11.81 -4.07 22.07
CA GLU A 282 -11.47 -4.19 23.48
C GLU A 282 -10.15 -4.97 23.59
N THR A 283 -9.14 -4.32 24.13
CA THR A 283 -7.89 -4.98 24.49
C THR A 283 -8.11 -5.73 25.79
N ASN A 284 -8.15 -7.05 25.73
CA ASN A 284 -7.98 -7.89 26.91
C ASN A 284 -6.49 -7.86 27.33
N PHE A 285 -5.96 -6.66 27.58
CA PHE A 285 -4.61 -6.51 28.10
C PHE A 285 -4.65 -6.91 29.58
N VAL A 286 -4.29 -8.13 29.89
CA VAL A 286 -3.89 -8.51 31.26
C VAL A 286 -2.43 -8.04 31.40
N PRO A 287 -2.14 -7.01 32.18
CA PRO A 287 -0.77 -6.61 32.41
C PRO A 287 -0.04 -7.79 33.04
N VAL A 288 1.01 -8.27 32.40
CA VAL A 288 1.93 -9.25 33.00
C VAL A 288 2.56 -8.52 34.18
N SER A 289 2.14 -8.89 35.39
CA SER A 289 2.76 -8.41 36.62
C SER A 289 4.25 -8.81 36.60
N SER A 290 5.12 -7.83 36.55
CA SER A 290 6.57 -8.01 36.78
C SER A 290 6.77 -8.60 38.18
N SER A 291 7.11 -9.88 38.19
CA SER A 291 7.64 -10.54 39.38
C SER A 291 9.19 -10.52 39.35
#